data_199ecabac9b163637f91fca04c71d4b3
#
_entry.id   199ecabac9b163637f91fca04c71d4b3
#
_cell.length_a   1.000
_cell.length_b   1.000
_cell.length_c   1.000
_cell.angle_alpha   90.00
_cell.angle_beta   90.00
_cell.angle_gamma   90.00
#
_symmetry.space_group_name_H-M   'P 1'
#
loop_
_entity.id
_entity.type
_entity.pdbx_description
1 polymer ?
#
loop_
_entity_poly.entity_id
_entity_poly.type
_entity_poly.pdbx_seq_one_letter_code
_entity_poly.pdbx_strand_id
1 'polypeptide(L)'
;MPRQSIRLRQPWLAYGYLLPFAALALAGVIGWWGWQAGWVRLVQPRPYDAALPANASICFLLLGLTPVAVALGWRRTALALGSLATLLAWATLIEGPLNLNLGLDNLLARHESVIADAEVARMPAALAAVLMFSGALLAWLAARPGDNRRPILLALLGSLCAGYGLTGLAAYRTGLNAVEGWHTYARLGPHTATLLILLGLGLIWLAVRDNPDRLGTGPRWLWLPVVVCSLTVTTTFWVALRERELAFTNSTTQLTVNNIAALYSAESEATIDSLARQTRRWAGDASLTQVDWENEVAMFLGDFPGYRSIQWVDADLRTRWFWPRVGNEDAASFDHTSRPLRRAAIEAARRTYTFALAAPLDTPLQAPTFAIYIPFNPVNSSAGFIVGEFYYDKIFGQIDNRLNLSRRYQFTVTITNPAAGNRAVKAYESISPDEVVDERHRQALTYH
;
A
#
# COMPACT_ATOMS: atom_id res chain seq x y z
N MET A 1 -70.02 4.43 -26.23
CA MET A 1 -69.97 4.20 -24.79
C MET A 1 -68.59 4.55 -24.29
N PRO A 2 -68.39 5.60 -23.50
CA PRO A 2 -67.06 5.96 -22.95
C PRO A 2 -66.76 4.99 -21.80
N ARG A 3 -65.64 4.26 -21.89
CA ARG A 3 -65.11 3.47 -20.79
C ARG A 3 -64.66 4.46 -19.68
N GLN A 4 -65.43 4.54 -18.62
CA GLN A 4 -65.00 5.14 -17.37
C GLN A 4 -63.81 4.34 -16.81
N SER A 5 -62.63 4.90 -16.95
CA SER A 5 -61.44 4.42 -16.27
C SER A 5 -61.63 4.63 -14.74
N ILE A 6 -61.92 3.58 -14.04
CA ILE A 6 -61.87 3.51 -12.56
C ILE A 6 -60.42 3.82 -12.17
N ARG A 7 -60.13 5.09 -11.93
CA ARG A 7 -58.87 5.53 -11.27
C ARG A 7 -59.02 5.21 -9.82
N LEU A 8 -58.62 3.99 -9.42
CA LEU A 8 -58.20 3.70 -8.05
C LEU A 8 -56.94 4.53 -7.80
N ARG A 9 -57.12 5.80 -7.41
CA ARG A 9 -56.05 6.62 -6.86
C ARG A 9 -55.78 6.10 -5.45
N GLN A 10 -54.92 5.09 -5.36
CA GLN A 10 -54.29 4.74 -4.08
C GLN A 10 -53.35 5.88 -3.70
N PRO A 11 -53.68 6.71 -2.68
CA PRO A 11 -52.92 7.91 -2.35
C PRO A 11 -51.45 7.60 -1.97
N TRP A 12 -51.18 6.39 -1.45
CA TRP A 12 -49.83 5.97 -1.12
C TRP A 12 -48.93 5.79 -2.35
N LEU A 13 -49.45 5.43 -3.53
CA LEU A 13 -48.68 5.39 -4.77
C LEU A 13 -48.34 6.80 -5.27
N ALA A 14 -49.09 7.79 -4.91
CA ALA A 14 -48.85 9.17 -5.32
C ALA A 14 -47.69 9.83 -4.56
N TYR A 15 -47.50 9.47 -3.26
CA TYR A 15 -46.47 10.05 -2.40
C TYR A 15 -45.45 9.06 -1.85
N GLY A 16 -45.64 7.75 -2.08
CA GLY A 16 -44.77 6.70 -1.57
C GLY A 16 -43.30 6.86 -1.99
N TYR A 17 -43.05 7.47 -3.15
CA TYR A 17 -41.70 7.76 -3.62
C TYR A 17 -40.90 8.74 -2.72
N LEU A 18 -41.61 9.48 -1.83
CA LEU A 18 -40.99 10.37 -0.87
C LEU A 18 -40.41 9.64 0.34
N LEU A 19 -40.86 8.39 0.62
CA LEU A 19 -40.40 7.62 1.78
C LEU A 19 -38.87 7.41 1.80
N PRO A 20 -38.21 6.94 0.72
CA PRO A 20 -36.76 6.82 0.72
C PRO A 20 -36.04 8.16 0.93
N PHE A 21 -36.57 9.25 0.39
CA PHE A 21 -35.99 10.58 0.56
C PHE A 21 -36.19 11.14 1.96
N ALA A 22 -37.36 10.91 2.57
CA ALA A 22 -37.60 11.29 3.95
C ALA A 22 -36.68 10.50 4.92
N ALA A 23 -36.53 9.21 4.69
CA ALA A 23 -35.59 8.36 5.45
C ALA A 23 -34.13 8.82 5.27
N LEU A 24 -33.77 9.22 4.04
CA LEU A 24 -32.45 9.78 3.73
C LEU A 24 -32.19 11.09 4.48
N ALA A 25 -33.17 12.00 4.47
CA ALA A 25 -33.06 13.26 5.20
C ALA A 25 -32.93 13.06 6.70
N LEU A 26 -33.75 12.16 7.27
CA LEU A 26 -33.70 11.82 8.70
C LEU A 26 -32.35 11.24 9.09
N ALA A 27 -31.83 10.28 8.31
CA ALA A 27 -30.53 9.68 8.55
C ALA A 27 -29.39 10.71 8.40
N GLY A 28 -29.51 11.65 7.47
CA GLY A 28 -28.58 12.78 7.34
C GLY A 28 -28.55 13.67 8.59
N VAL A 29 -29.74 13.98 9.16
CA VAL A 29 -29.84 14.71 10.45
C VAL A 29 -29.18 13.92 11.58
N ILE A 30 -29.49 12.64 11.69
CA ILE A 30 -28.94 11.77 12.76
C ILE A 30 -27.43 11.70 12.65
N GLY A 31 -26.87 11.51 11.44
CA GLY A 31 -25.44 11.48 11.20
C GLY A 31 -24.75 12.80 11.55
N TRP A 32 -25.31 13.92 11.08
CA TRP A 32 -24.77 15.24 11.42
C TRP A 32 -24.84 15.54 12.93
N TRP A 33 -25.98 15.19 13.58
CA TRP A 33 -26.14 15.34 15.04
C TRP A 33 -25.13 14.45 15.79
N GLY A 34 -24.87 13.24 15.32
CA GLY A 34 -23.86 12.35 15.88
C GLY A 34 -22.48 13.02 15.95
N TRP A 35 -22.09 13.73 14.92
CA TRP A 35 -20.85 14.52 14.90
C TRP A 35 -20.87 15.71 15.86
N GLN A 36 -22.01 16.44 15.95
CA GLN A 36 -22.11 17.58 16.84
C GLN A 36 -22.15 17.19 18.33
N ALA A 37 -22.76 16.05 18.65
CA ALA A 37 -22.91 15.56 20.01
C ALA A 37 -21.76 14.65 20.47
N GLY A 38 -20.82 14.31 19.58
CA GLY A 38 -19.74 13.37 19.88
C GLY A 38 -20.19 11.91 20.07
N TRP A 39 -21.35 11.53 19.51
CA TRP A 39 -21.88 10.17 19.60
C TRP A 39 -21.33 9.29 18.50
N VAL A 40 -20.09 8.81 18.70
CA VAL A 40 -19.35 8.02 17.71
C VAL A 40 -20.15 6.84 17.18
N ARG A 41 -20.90 6.13 18.01
CA ARG A 41 -21.69 4.95 17.58
C ARG A 41 -22.77 5.25 16.55
N LEU A 42 -23.23 6.50 16.42
CA LEU A 42 -24.19 6.90 15.39
C LEU A 42 -23.53 7.08 14.02
N VAL A 43 -22.27 7.44 14.00
CA VAL A 43 -21.52 7.70 12.76
C VAL A 43 -20.58 6.56 12.41
N GLN A 44 -20.07 5.82 13.40
CA GLN A 44 -19.18 4.68 13.27
C GLN A 44 -19.65 3.54 14.18
N PRO A 45 -20.38 2.54 13.66
CA PRO A 45 -20.96 1.47 14.49
C PRO A 45 -19.92 0.60 15.16
N ARG A 46 -18.78 0.37 14.51
CA ARG A 46 -17.64 -0.39 15.03
C ARG A 46 -16.34 0.41 14.87
N PRO A 47 -15.37 0.25 15.78
CA PRO A 47 -14.11 1.03 15.78
C PRO A 47 -13.30 0.95 14.49
N TYR A 48 -13.47 -0.11 13.70
CA TYR A 48 -12.72 -0.35 12.45
C TYR A 48 -13.54 -0.04 11.18
N ASP A 49 -14.81 0.34 11.32
CA ASP A 49 -15.65 0.68 10.17
C ASP A 49 -15.32 2.10 9.68
N ALA A 50 -15.50 2.35 8.39
CA ALA A 50 -15.49 3.71 7.89
C ALA A 50 -16.68 4.49 8.47
N ALA A 51 -16.41 5.66 9.03
CA ALA A 51 -17.45 6.52 9.56
C ALA A 51 -18.31 7.12 8.44
N LEU A 52 -19.55 7.50 8.76
CA LEU A 52 -20.36 8.34 7.90
C LEU A 52 -19.81 9.77 7.97
N PRO A 53 -19.19 10.34 6.91
CA PRO A 53 -18.60 11.67 6.96
C PRO A 53 -19.62 12.76 7.28
N ALA A 54 -19.20 13.82 7.99
CA ALA A 54 -20.09 14.92 8.37
C ALA A 54 -20.65 15.65 7.15
N ASN A 55 -19.80 15.96 6.17
CA ASN A 55 -20.17 16.58 4.89
C ASN A 55 -21.11 15.67 4.07
N ALA A 56 -20.90 14.36 4.04
CA ALA A 56 -21.82 13.41 3.40
C ALA A 56 -23.19 13.39 4.11
N SER A 57 -23.22 13.45 5.45
CA SER A 57 -24.47 13.51 6.22
C SER A 57 -25.33 14.72 5.82
N ILE A 58 -24.70 15.88 5.67
CA ILE A 58 -25.36 17.10 5.20
C ILE A 58 -25.82 16.97 3.74
N CYS A 59 -25.00 16.39 2.87
CA CYS A 59 -25.42 16.11 1.49
C CYS A 59 -26.65 15.20 1.45
N PHE A 60 -26.69 14.13 2.22
CA PHE A 60 -27.84 13.22 2.29
C PHE A 60 -29.10 13.94 2.82
N LEU A 61 -28.96 14.80 3.83
CA LEU A 61 -30.05 15.65 4.30
C LEU A 61 -30.59 16.54 3.19
N LEU A 62 -29.75 17.27 2.50
CA LEU A 62 -30.14 18.19 1.44
C LEU A 62 -30.79 17.46 0.26
N LEU A 63 -30.19 16.33 -0.17
CA LEU A 63 -30.72 15.50 -1.24
C LEU A 63 -32.06 14.86 -0.87
N GLY A 64 -32.24 14.47 0.38
CA GLY A 64 -33.52 13.95 0.86
C GLY A 64 -34.63 15.01 0.91
N LEU A 65 -34.30 16.22 1.33
CA LEU A 65 -35.28 17.33 1.38
C LEU A 65 -35.65 17.86 -0.01
N THR A 66 -34.79 17.77 -1.01
CA THR A 66 -35.02 18.34 -2.35
C THR A 66 -36.30 17.82 -3.01
N PRO A 67 -36.55 16.48 -3.15
CA PRO A 67 -37.79 15.98 -3.73
C PRO A 67 -39.02 16.28 -2.88
N VAL A 68 -38.88 16.38 -1.56
CA VAL A 68 -39.95 16.78 -0.65
C VAL A 68 -40.38 18.25 -0.94
N ALA A 69 -39.39 19.14 -1.08
CA ALA A 69 -39.64 20.52 -1.43
C ALA A 69 -40.34 20.68 -2.81
N VAL A 70 -39.90 19.83 -3.80
CA VAL A 70 -40.60 19.77 -5.11
C VAL A 70 -42.07 19.34 -4.95
N ALA A 71 -42.32 18.31 -4.13
CA ALA A 71 -43.69 17.83 -3.90
C ALA A 71 -44.60 18.86 -3.21
N LEU A 72 -44.04 19.72 -2.35
CA LEU A 72 -44.70 20.82 -1.69
C LEU A 72 -44.87 22.05 -2.60
N GLY A 73 -44.35 22.04 -3.83
CA GLY A 73 -44.40 23.15 -4.75
C GLY A 73 -43.32 24.21 -4.53
N TRP A 74 -42.39 24.01 -3.59
CA TRP A 74 -41.33 24.95 -3.22
C TRP A 74 -40.13 24.85 -4.15
N ARG A 75 -40.31 25.14 -5.43
CA ARG A 75 -39.27 24.92 -6.46
C ARG A 75 -37.98 25.70 -6.23
N ARG A 76 -38.07 26.95 -5.73
CA ARG A 76 -36.87 27.77 -5.42
C ARG A 76 -36.06 27.13 -4.29
N THR A 77 -36.74 26.66 -3.27
CA THR A 77 -36.10 25.92 -2.15
C THR A 77 -35.47 24.63 -2.63
N ALA A 78 -36.17 23.85 -3.46
CA ALA A 78 -35.62 22.61 -4.03
C ALA A 78 -34.37 22.88 -4.88
N LEU A 79 -34.40 23.95 -5.71
CA LEU A 79 -33.22 24.36 -6.47
C LEU A 79 -32.05 24.73 -5.55
N ALA A 80 -32.30 25.51 -4.51
CA ALA A 80 -31.28 25.92 -3.55
C ALA A 80 -30.67 24.71 -2.81
N LEU A 81 -31.51 23.78 -2.32
CA LEU A 81 -31.06 22.58 -1.61
C LEU A 81 -30.20 21.69 -2.50
N GLY A 82 -30.66 21.41 -3.73
CA GLY A 82 -29.88 20.57 -4.67
C GLY A 82 -28.57 21.25 -5.09
N SER A 83 -28.58 22.58 -5.33
CA SER A 83 -27.35 23.30 -5.66
C SER A 83 -26.36 23.33 -4.48
N LEU A 84 -26.85 23.50 -3.26
CA LEU A 84 -26.00 23.50 -2.05
C LEU A 84 -25.35 22.12 -1.84
N ALA A 85 -26.11 21.02 -2.02
CA ALA A 85 -25.56 19.67 -1.98
C ALA A 85 -24.48 19.46 -3.05
N THR A 86 -24.71 19.97 -4.26
CA THR A 86 -23.74 19.92 -5.37
C THR A 86 -22.45 20.66 -5.01
N LEU A 87 -22.57 21.90 -4.52
CA LEU A 87 -21.42 22.73 -4.18
C LEU A 87 -20.60 22.13 -3.02
N LEU A 88 -21.26 21.60 -1.99
CA LEU A 88 -20.59 20.96 -0.86
C LEU A 88 -19.82 19.71 -1.32
N ALA A 89 -20.45 18.84 -2.11
CA ALA A 89 -19.82 17.65 -2.63
C ALA A 89 -18.68 17.99 -3.62
N TRP A 90 -18.84 19.01 -4.46
CA TRP A 90 -17.80 19.50 -5.36
C TRP A 90 -16.59 20.04 -4.61
N ALA A 91 -16.81 20.87 -3.59
CA ALA A 91 -15.74 21.42 -2.76
C ALA A 91 -14.91 20.29 -2.11
N THR A 92 -15.57 19.28 -1.56
CA THR A 92 -14.89 18.09 -1.00
C THR A 92 -14.14 17.28 -2.07
N LEU A 93 -14.70 17.19 -3.29
CA LEU A 93 -14.05 16.44 -4.38
C LEU A 93 -12.73 17.06 -4.83
N ILE A 94 -12.60 18.40 -4.78
CA ILE A 94 -11.39 19.11 -5.20
C ILE A 94 -10.31 19.19 -4.10
N GLU A 95 -10.68 19.04 -2.83
CA GLU A 95 -9.71 19.07 -1.72
C GLU A 95 -8.62 18.02 -1.85
N GLY A 96 -8.97 16.78 -2.25
CA GLY A 96 -8.02 15.68 -2.36
C GLY A 96 -6.94 15.90 -3.42
N PRO A 97 -7.27 16.07 -4.72
CA PRO A 97 -6.28 16.23 -5.79
C PRO A 97 -5.43 17.49 -5.68
N LEU A 98 -5.97 18.56 -5.09
CA LEU A 98 -5.27 19.84 -4.97
C LEU A 98 -4.49 19.99 -3.65
N ASN A 99 -4.54 18.97 -2.76
CA ASN A 99 -3.99 19.07 -1.40
C ASN A 99 -4.42 20.34 -0.65
N LEU A 100 -5.64 20.84 -0.96
CA LEU A 100 -6.22 21.99 -0.29
C LEU A 100 -6.94 21.52 0.97
N ASN A 101 -6.73 22.20 2.08
CA ASN A 101 -7.54 22.02 3.27
C ASN A 101 -8.46 23.24 3.38
N LEU A 102 -9.69 23.11 2.87
CA LEU A 102 -10.70 24.17 2.95
C LEU A 102 -11.33 24.27 4.36
N GLY A 103 -10.94 23.35 5.25
CA GLY A 103 -11.45 23.31 6.62
C GLY A 103 -12.93 22.93 6.72
N LEU A 104 -13.53 22.40 5.64
CA LEU A 104 -14.95 22.03 5.61
C LEU A 104 -15.25 20.91 6.62
N ASP A 105 -14.34 19.96 6.76
CA ASP A 105 -14.48 18.86 7.72
C ASP A 105 -14.51 19.41 9.16
N ASN A 106 -13.62 20.34 9.49
CA ASN A 106 -13.54 20.97 10.82
C ASN A 106 -14.71 21.95 11.10
N LEU A 107 -15.23 22.60 10.05
CA LEU A 107 -16.37 23.50 10.19
C LEU A 107 -17.66 22.74 10.47
N LEU A 108 -17.80 21.54 9.91
CA LEU A 108 -19.02 20.73 9.96
C LEU A 108 -19.01 19.69 11.08
N ALA A 109 -17.85 19.35 11.65
CA ALA A 109 -17.68 18.39 12.74
C ALA A 109 -16.94 19.03 13.93
N ARG A 110 -17.63 19.25 15.06
CA ARG A 110 -17.03 19.83 16.28
C ARG A 110 -16.14 18.87 17.07
N HIS A 111 -16.28 17.56 16.85
CA HIS A 111 -15.60 16.50 17.61
C HIS A 111 -14.81 15.54 16.74
N GLU A 112 -14.00 16.06 15.81
CA GLU A 112 -13.11 15.27 14.97
C GLU A 112 -12.09 14.42 15.79
N SER A 113 -11.70 14.92 16.97
CA SER A 113 -10.79 14.25 17.90
C SER A 113 -11.32 12.96 18.52
N VAL A 114 -12.59 12.61 18.30
CA VAL A 114 -13.23 11.42 18.89
C VAL A 114 -13.00 10.18 18.02
N ILE A 115 -12.65 10.36 16.74
CA ILE A 115 -12.24 9.26 15.85
C ILE A 115 -10.73 9.38 15.71
N ALA A 116 -10.00 8.39 16.19
CA ALA A 116 -8.53 8.37 16.27
C ALA A 116 -7.81 8.47 14.90
N ASP A 117 -8.54 8.30 13.80
CA ASP A 117 -8.00 8.29 12.45
C ASP A 117 -8.79 9.27 11.56
N ALA A 118 -8.18 10.43 11.28
CA ALA A 118 -8.79 11.49 10.46
C ALA A 118 -9.10 11.03 9.02
N GLU A 119 -8.37 10.07 8.47
CA GLU A 119 -8.65 9.51 7.14
C GLU A 119 -9.97 8.72 7.11
N VAL A 120 -10.36 8.10 8.23
CA VAL A 120 -11.60 7.33 8.36
C VAL A 120 -12.85 8.21 8.29
N ALA A 121 -12.72 9.49 8.64
CA ALA A 121 -13.81 10.46 8.67
C ALA A 121 -13.96 11.23 7.34
N ARG A 122 -12.99 11.17 6.44
CA ARG A 122 -13.00 11.86 5.16
C ARG A 122 -13.98 11.25 4.16
N MET A 123 -14.66 12.11 3.39
CA MET A 123 -15.55 11.64 2.32
C MET A 123 -14.73 11.16 1.11
N PRO A 124 -14.87 9.88 0.69
CA PRO A 124 -14.19 9.38 -0.51
C PRO A 124 -14.57 10.15 -1.77
N ALA A 125 -13.60 10.36 -2.68
CA ALA A 125 -13.82 11.12 -3.91
C ALA A 125 -14.96 10.54 -4.79
N ALA A 126 -15.08 9.23 -4.88
CA ALA A 126 -16.15 8.57 -5.62
C ALA A 126 -17.54 8.87 -5.00
N LEU A 127 -17.65 8.88 -3.65
CA LEU A 127 -18.88 9.27 -2.96
C LEU A 127 -19.20 10.74 -3.23
N ALA A 128 -18.23 11.64 -3.13
CA ALA A 128 -18.39 13.05 -3.43
C ALA A 128 -18.90 13.28 -4.86
N ALA A 129 -18.33 12.60 -5.86
CA ALA A 129 -18.77 12.68 -7.24
C ALA A 129 -20.23 12.22 -7.41
N VAL A 130 -20.62 11.09 -6.82
CA VAL A 130 -21.99 10.58 -6.91
C VAL A 130 -22.99 11.54 -6.25
N LEU A 131 -22.68 12.09 -5.08
CA LEU A 131 -23.53 13.06 -4.38
C LEU A 131 -23.62 14.39 -5.15
N MET A 132 -22.50 14.85 -5.74
CA MET A 132 -22.46 16.04 -6.60
C MET A 132 -23.40 15.90 -7.81
N PHE A 133 -23.29 14.80 -8.56
CA PHE A 133 -24.17 14.56 -9.71
C PHE A 133 -25.63 14.40 -9.29
N SER A 134 -25.90 13.77 -8.13
CA SER A 134 -27.26 13.62 -7.61
C SER A 134 -27.87 14.99 -7.25
N GLY A 135 -27.12 15.87 -6.62
CA GLY A 135 -27.54 17.23 -6.31
C GLY A 135 -27.79 18.05 -7.55
N ALA A 136 -26.86 18.02 -8.51
CA ALA A 136 -26.97 18.72 -9.79
C ALA A 136 -28.21 18.26 -10.59
N LEU A 137 -28.45 16.95 -10.66
CA LEU A 137 -29.62 16.39 -11.35
C LEU A 137 -30.92 16.84 -10.67
N LEU A 138 -31.04 16.73 -9.34
CA LEU A 138 -32.23 17.13 -8.60
C LEU A 138 -32.48 18.64 -8.69
N ALA A 139 -31.45 19.48 -8.65
CA ALA A 139 -31.54 20.91 -8.86
C ALA A 139 -32.03 21.26 -10.29
N TRP A 140 -31.43 20.59 -11.30
CA TRP A 140 -31.85 20.76 -12.69
C TRP A 140 -33.31 20.36 -12.92
N LEU A 141 -33.77 19.27 -12.28
CA LEU A 141 -35.16 18.82 -12.33
C LEU A 141 -36.13 19.80 -11.69
N ALA A 142 -35.73 20.47 -10.59
CA ALA A 142 -36.52 21.53 -9.98
C ALA A 142 -36.64 22.75 -10.90
N ALA A 143 -35.56 23.06 -11.65
CA ALA A 143 -35.58 24.21 -12.60
C ALA A 143 -36.39 23.93 -13.87
N ARG A 144 -36.38 22.66 -14.40
CA ARG A 144 -37.00 22.31 -15.69
C ARG A 144 -38.02 21.20 -15.55
N PRO A 145 -39.24 21.46 -15.11
CA PRO A 145 -40.29 20.48 -14.87
C PRO A 145 -40.87 19.93 -16.14
N GLY A 146 -40.56 19.26 -16.96
CA GLY A 146 -41.21 18.79 -18.21
C GLY A 146 -40.27 18.25 -19.26
N ASP A 147 -39.00 18.11 -18.89
CA ASP A 147 -38.01 17.55 -19.79
C ASP A 147 -38.19 16.02 -19.94
N ASN A 148 -38.34 15.57 -21.18
CA ASN A 148 -38.53 14.16 -21.51
C ASN A 148 -37.33 13.24 -21.15
N ARG A 149 -36.14 13.78 -20.87
CA ARG A 149 -34.94 13.05 -20.46
C ARG A 149 -34.92 12.70 -18.98
N ARG A 150 -35.81 13.32 -18.17
CA ARG A 150 -35.89 13.12 -16.71
C ARG A 150 -35.88 11.67 -16.26
N PRO A 151 -36.79 10.80 -16.76
CA PRO A 151 -36.86 9.43 -16.27
C PRO A 151 -35.58 8.62 -16.51
N ILE A 152 -34.97 8.83 -17.67
CA ILE A 152 -33.74 8.10 -18.04
C ILE A 152 -32.55 8.54 -17.15
N LEU A 153 -32.37 9.85 -16.98
CA LEU A 153 -31.26 10.39 -16.16
C LEU A 153 -31.41 10.00 -14.69
N LEU A 154 -32.63 10.05 -14.14
CA LEU A 154 -32.93 9.60 -12.79
C LEU A 154 -32.66 8.11 -12.62
N ALA A 155 -33.06 7.30 -13.59
CA ALA A 155 -32.86 5.85 -13.58
C ALA A 155 -31.38 5.49 -13.65
N LEU A 156 -30.63 6.14 -14.54
CA LEU A 156 -29.17 5.91 -14.69
C LEU A 156 -28.44 6.27 -13.39
N LEU A 157 -28.62 7.47 -12.89
CA LEU A 157 -27.94 7.92 -11.68
C LEU A 157 -28.39 7.14 -10.45
N GLY A 158 -29.68 6.82 -10.34
CA GLY A 158 -30.21 5.98 -9.29
C GLY A 158 -29.61 4.56 -9.30
N SER A 159 -29.37 4.00 -10.48
CA SER A 159 -28.71 2.70 -10.63
C SER A 159 -27.25 2.73 -10.24
N LEU A 160 -26.54 3.81 -10.59
CA LEU A 160 -25.15 4.04 -10.15
C LEU A 160 -25.08 4.16 -8.62
N CYS A 161 -25.96 4.94 -8.00
CA CYS A 161 -26.02 5.08 -6.54
C CYS A 161 -26.28 3.74 -5.87
N ALA A 162 -27.30 3.00 -6.34
CA ALA A 162 -27.66 1.70 -5.78
C ALA A 162 -26.54 0.66 -5.97
N GLY A 163 -25.94 0.59 -7.16
CA GLY A 163 -24.84 -0.30 -7.49
C GLY A 163 -23.62 -0.02 -6.63
N TYR A 164 -23.22 1.24 -6.49
CA TYR A 164 -22.09 1.63 -5.64
C TYR A 164 -22.36 1.32 -4.16
N GLY A 165 -23.57 1.61 -3.67
CA GLY A 165 -23.98 1.24 -2.32
C GLY A 165 -23.98 -0.28 -2.08
N LEU A 166 -24.51 -1.08 -3.01
CA LEU A 166 -24.48 -2.54 -2.94
C LEU A 166 -23.05 -3.09 -2.90
N THR A 167 -22.15 -2.52 -3.71
CA THR A 167 -20.74 -2.92 -3.69
C THR A 167 -20.09 -2.62 -2.34
N GLY A 168 -20.35 -1.43 -1.78
CA GLY A 168 -19.85 -1.05 -0.45
C GLY A 168 -20.37 -2.00 0.65
N LEU A 169 -21.64 -2.38 0.61
CA LEU A 169 -22.22 -3.31 1.57
C LEU A 169 -21.68 -4.74 1.40
N ALA A 170 -21.47 -5.19 0.16
CA ALA A 170 -20.85 -6.48 -0.13
C ALA A 170 -19.39 -6.51 0.35
N ALA A 171 -18.60 -5.46 0.08
CA ALA A 171 -17.23 -5.30 0.55
C ALA A 171 -17.15 -5.34 2.09
N TYR A 172 -18.09 -4.68 2.77
CA TYR A 172 -18.20 -4.74 4.22
C TYR A 172 -18.47 -6.16 4.74
N ARG A 173 -19.40 -6.91 4.11
CA ARG A 173 -19.74 -8.29 4.49
C ARG A 173 -18.60 -9.28 4.25
N THR A 174 -17.81 -9.08 3.22
CA THR A 174 -16.70 -9.96 2.83
C THR A 174 -15.38 -9.60 3.50
N GLY A 175 -15.33 -8.51 4.29
CA GLY A 175 -14.12 -8.02 4.95
C GLY A 175 -13.11 -7.37 3.99
N LEU A 176 -13.48 -7.10 2.74
CA LEU A 176 -12.62 -6.44 1.75
C LEU A 176 -12.25 -5.00 2.16
N ASN A 177 -13.04 -4.36 3.01
CA ASN A 177 -12.76 -3.02 3.54
C ASN A 177 -11.50 -2.92 4.42
N ALA A 178 -10.99 -4.06 4.91
CA ALA A 178 -9.79 -4.13 5.74
C ALA A 178 -8.49 -4.28 4.92
N VAL A 179 -8.57 -4.39 3.59
CA VAL A 179 -7.41 -4.58 2.73
C VAL A 179 -6.78 -3.24 2.38
N GLU A 180 -5.48 -3.11 2.61
CA GLU A 180 -4.68 -1.95 2.17
C GLU A 180 -4.82 -1.76 0.65
N GLY A 181 -4.98 -0.51 0.18
CA GLY A 181 -5.21 -0.17 -1.23
C GLY A 181 -6.67 0.17 -1.58
N TRP A 182 -7.65 -0.42 -0.91
CA TRP A 182 -9.07 -0.09 -1.08
C TRP A 182 -9.46 1.29 -0.50
N HIS A 183 -8.60 1.84 0.36
CA HIS A 183 -8.86 3.05 1.14
C HIS A 183 -9.10 4.31 0.30
N THR A 184 -8.46 4.43 -0.87
CA THR A 184 -8.40 5.69 -1.61
C THR A 184 -9.69 6.00 -2.39
N TYR A 185 -10.42 4.98 -2.87
CA TYR A 185 -11.52 5.19 -3.82
C TYR A 185 -12.89 4.67 -3.37
N ALA A 186 -12.97 3.64 -2.53
CA ALA A 186 -14.21 2.91 -2.32
C ALA A 186 -14.52 2.52 -0.87
N ARG A 187 -13.83 3.08 0.13
CA ARG A 187 -14.12 2.77 1.54
C ARG A 187 -15.44 3.36 1.98
N LEU A 188 -16.51 2.59 1.80
CA LEU A 188 -17.85 2.96 2.27
C LEU A 188 -18.16 2.25 3.59
N GLY A 189 -18.50 3.03 4.62
CA GLY A 189 -19.10 2.47 5.83
C GLY A 189 -20.49 1.89 5.55
N PRO A 190 -20.96 0.94 6.35
CA PRO A 190 -22.26 0.30 6.14
C PRO A 190 -23.43 1.29 6.13
N HIS A 191 -23.35 2.36 6.92
CA HIS A 191 -24.34 3.44 6.93
C HIS A 191 -24.36 4.19 5.60
N THR A 192 -23.20 4.64 5.13
CA THR A 192 -23.06 5.36 3.85
C THR A 192 -23.54 4.49 2.68
N ALA A 193 -23.17 3.21 2.66
CA ALA A 193 -23.62 2.26 1.64
C ALA A 193 -25.14 2.11 1.62
N THR A 194 -25.77 1.97 2.81
CA THR A 194 -27.23 1.88 2.93
C THR A 194 -27.92 3.16 2.46
N LEU A 195 -27.39 4.34 2.80
CA LEU A 195 -27.93 5.63 2.36
C LEU A 195 -27.84 5.81 0.86
N LEU A 196 -26.74 5.34 0.23
CA LEU A 196 -26.62 5.34 -1.24
C LEU A 196 -27.65 4.43 -1.91
N ILE A 197 -27.91 3.25 -1.35
CA ILE A 197 -28.97 2.36 -1.86
C ILE A 197 -30.33 3.05 -1.75
N LEU A 198 -30.63 3.68 -0.62
CA LEU A 198 -31.88 4.42 -0.42
C LEU A 198 -32.02 5.59 -1.42
N LEU A 199 -30.94 6.35 -1.63
CA LEU A 199 -30.91 7.43 -2.64
C LEU A 199 -31.17 6.85 -4.03
N GLY A 200 -30.48 5.77 -4.40
CA GLY A 200 -30.62 5.11 -5.69
C GLY A 200 -32.05 4.61 -5.94
N LEU A 201 -32.63 3.91 -4.98
CA LEU A 201 -34.01 3.43 -5.06
C LEU A 201 -35.01 4.58 -5.13
N GLY A 202 -34.82 5.66 -4.39
CA GLY A 202 -35.63 6.86 -4.44
C GLY A 202 -35.60 7.50 -5.83
N LEU A 203 -34.42 7.64 -6.44
CA LEU A 203 -34.26 8.20 -7.79
C LEU A 203 -34.91 7.31 -8.85
N ILE A 204 -34.75 5.99 -8.77
CA ILE A 204 -35.39 5.03 -9.69
C ILE A 204 -36.92 5.10 -9.54
N TRP A 205 -37.44 5.15 -8.32
CA TRP A 205 -38.87 5.28 -8.09
C TRP A 205 -39.42 6.60 -8.66
N LEU A 206 -38.70 7.70 -8.47
CA LEU A 206 -39.05 8.98 -9.07
C LEU A 206 -39.04 8.91 -10.60
N ALA A 207 -38.07 8.20 -11.21
CA ALA A 207 -38.01 7.94 -12.65
C ALA A 207 -39.25 7.21 -13.16
N VAL A 208 -39.66 6.15 -12.47
CA VAL A 208 -40.85 5.36 -12.82
C VAL A 208 -42.13 6.19 -12.70
N ARG A 209 -42.22 7.05 -11.66
CA ARG A 209 -43.35 7.96 -11.47
C ARG A 209 -43.45 9.00 -12.59
N ASP A 210 -42.35 9.60 -12.98
CA ASP A 210 -42.32 10.68 -13.99
C ASP A 210 -42.43 10.18 -15.44
N ASN A 211 -42.56 8.86 -15.63
CA ASN A 211 -42.71 8.27 -16.96
C ASN A 211 -44.11 8.53 -17.49
N PRO A 212 -44.25 9.14 -18.70
CA PRO A 212 -45.56 9.46 -19.28
C PRO A 212 -46.31 8.20 -19.77
N ASP A 213 -45.61 7.10 -20.10
CA ASP A 213 -46.21 5.89 -20.73
C ASP A 213 -46.74 4.90 -19.67
N ARG A 214 -47.57 5.35 -18.75
CA ARG A 214 -48.10 4.57 -17.64
C ARG A 214 -49.11 3.48 -18.00
N LEU A 215 -49.48 3.34 -19.25
CA LEU A 215 -50.63 2.49 -19.70
C LEU A 215 -50.19 1.46 -20.75
N GLY A 216 -49.73 0.30 -20.30
CA GLY A 216 -49.77 -0.91 -21.09
C GLY A 216 -48.51 -1.76 -21.13
N THR A 217 -47.40 -1.29 -21.61
CA THR A 217 -46.11 -2.00 -21.63
C THR A 217 -45.11 -1.18 -20.85
N GLY A 218 -44.45 -1.79 -19.85
CA GLY A 218 -43.47 -1.08 -19.00
C GLY A 218 -42.47 -0.23 -19.81
N PRO A 219 -41.91 0.85 -19.24
CA PRO A 219 -41.05 1.76 -19.98
C PRO A 219 -39.90 0.99 -20.64
N ARG A 220 -39.65 1.23 -21.92
CA ARG A 220 -38.60 0.54 -22.71
C ARG A 220 -37.19 0.67 -22.10
N TRP A 221 -36.97 1.63 -21.24
CA TRP A 221 -35.69 1.85 -20.55
C TRP A 221 -35.55 1.10 -19.21
N LEU A 222 -36.59 0.37 -18.74
CA LEU A 222 -36.60 -0.29 -17.41
C LEU A 222 -35.48 -1.34 -17.24
N TRP A 223 -35.02 -1.95 -18.34
CA TRP A 223 -33.86 -2.87 -18.33
C TRP A 223 -32.55 -2.13 -18.03
N LEU A 224 -32.44 -0.84 -18.37
CA LEU A 224 -31.22 -0.04 -18.26
C LEU A 224 -30.70 0.09 -16.80
N PRO A 225 -31.55 0.39 -15.79
CA PRO A 225 -31.17 0.34 -14.38
C PRO A 225 -30.53 -0.96 -13.95
N VAL A 226 -31.07 -2.08 -14.40
CA VAL A 226 -30.55 -3.42 -14.03
C VAL A 226 -29.16 -3.62 -14.65
N VAL A 227 -29.00 -3.30 -15.92
CA VAL A 227 -27.69 -3.41 -16.60
C VAL A 227 -26.66 -2.49 -15.97
N VAL A 228 -26.99 -1.23 -15.73
CA VAL A 228 -26.06 -0.26 -15.13
C VAL A 228 -25.69 -0.67 -13.71
N CYS A 229 -26.65 -1.07 -12.88
CA CYS A 229 -26.40 -1.55 -11.54
C CYS A 229 -25.49 -2.79 -11.55
N SER A 230 -25.82 -3.79 -12.38
CA SER A 230 -25.01 -5.01 -12.52
C SER A 230 -23.59 -4.70 -13.01
N LEU A 231 -23.45 -3.83 -14.01
CA LEU A 231 -22.15 -3.44 -14.51
C LEU A 231 -21.33 -2.69 -13.44
N THR A 232 -21.98 -1.77 -12.71
CA THR A 232 -21.33 -1.04 -11.60
C THR A 232 -20.83 -2.00 -10.53
N VAL A 233 -21.68 -2.95 -10.08
CA VAL A 233 -21.28 -3.96 -9.09
C VAL A 233 -20.14 -4.81 -9.60
N THR A 234 -20.24 -5.33 -10.83
CA THR A 234 -19.23 -6.22 -11.42
C THR A 234 -17.89 -5.52 -11.60
N THR A 235 -17.89 -4.30 -12.17
CA THR A 235 -16.64 -3.56 -12.40
C THR A 235 -15.98 -3.14 -11.10
N THR A 236 -16.76 -2.64 -10.13
CA THR A 236 -16.22 -2.22 -8.83
C THR A 236 -15.65 -3.42 -8.07
N PHE A 237 -16.36 -4.55 -8.10
CA PHE A 237 -15.89 -5.78 -7.44
C PHE A 237 -14.64 -6.36 -8.11
N TRP A 238 -14.57 -6.29 -9.46
CA TRP A 238 -13.38 -6.70 -10.20
C TRP A 238 -12.15 -5.83 -9.84
N VAL A 239 -12.31 -4.51 -9.78
CA VAL A 239 -11.24 -3.60 -9.37
C VAL A 239 -10.78 -3.93 -7.95
N ALA A 240 -11.73 -4.17 -7.02
CA ALA A 240 -11.42 -4.55 -5.64
C ALA A 240 -10.58 -5.83 -5.53
N LEU A 241 -10.98 -6.86 -6.27
CA LEU A 241 -10.27 -8.14 -6.28
C LEU A 241 -8.86 -7.98 -6.83
N ARG A 242 -8.71 -7.21 -7.92
CA ARG A 242 -7.40 -6.92 -8.53
C ARG A 242 -6.47 -6.18 -7.57
N GLU A 243 -6.97 -5.15 -6.89
CA GLU A 243 -6.17 -4.41 -5.90
C GLU A 243 -5.76 -5.30 -4.72
N ARG A 244 -6.67 -6.15 -4.25
CA ARG A 244 -6.37 -7.14 -3.22
C ARG A 244 -5.27 -8.11 -3.64
N GLU A 245 -5.33 -8.62 -4.86
CA GLU A 245 -4.32 -9.53 -5.41
C GLU A 245 -2.95 -8.84 -5.48
N LEU A 246 -2.91 -7.60 -5.97
CA LEU A 246 -1.67 -6.81 -6.03
C LEU A 246 -1.12 -6.52 -4.63
N ALA A 247 -1.95 -6.11 -3.68
CA ALA A 247 -1.54 -5.86 -2.31
C ALA A 247 -1.02 -7.12 -1.63
N PHE A 248 -1.69 -8.26 -1.81
CA PHE A 248 -1.24 -9.55 -1.28
C PHE A 248 0.10 -9.97 -1.88
N THR A 249 0.26 -9.85 -3.19
CA THR A 249 1.53 -10.17 -3.87
C THR A 249 2.65 -9.27 -3.37
N ASN A 250 2.40 -7.96 -3.26
CA ASN A 250 3.38 -7.00 -2.77
C ASN A 250 3.79 -7.30 -1.33
N SER A 251 2.84 -7.53 -0.43
CA SER A 251 3.16 -7.82 0.98
C SER A 251 3.91 -9.14 1.14
N THR A 252 3.54 -10.17 0.38
CA THR A 252 4.24 -11.46 0.41
C THR A 252 5.66 -11.34 -0.12
N THR A 253 5.85 -10.59 -1.21
CA THR A 253 7.19 -10.32 -1.77
C THR A 253 8.04 -9.55 -0.78
N GLN A 254 7.49 -8.49 -0.16
CA GLN A 254 8.19 -7.70 0.86
C GLN A 254 8.65 -8.57 2.05
N LEU A 255 7.74 -9.40 2.59
CA LEU A 255 8.08 -10.32 3.69
C LEU A 255 9.17 -11.30 3.29
N THR A 256 9.13 -11.83 2.06
CA THR A 256 10.15 -12.75 1.55
C THR A 256 11.51 -12.07 1.47
N VAL A 257 11.59 -10.85 0.94
CA VAL A 257 12.85 -10.10 0.85
C VAL A 257 13.39 -9.75 2.23
N ASN A 258 12.55 -9.31 3.16
CA ASN A 258 12.96 -9.04 4.54
C ASN A 258 13.51 -10.30 5.23
N ASN A 259 12.88 -11.46 4.99
CA ASN A 259 13.37 -12.74 5.52
C ASN A 259 14.72 -13.12 4.91
N ILE A 260 14.91 -12.93 3.61
CA ILE A 260 16.20 -13.18 2.94
C ILE A 260 17.28 -12.27 3.52
N ALA A 261 16.99 -10.98 3.68
CA ALA A 261 17.91 -10.01 4.26
C ALA A 261 18.29 -10.37 5.71
N ALA A 262 17.32 -10.73 6.54
CA ALA A 262 17.56 -11.15 7.92
C ALA A 262 18.43 -12.42 8.01
N LEU A 263 18.20 -13.41 7.15
CA LEU A 263 19.01 -14.63 7.09
C LEU A 263 20.43 -14.34 6.64
N TYR A 264 20.60 -13.46 5.65
CA TYR A 264 21.91 -13.04 5.20
C TYR A 264 22.68 -12.31 6.32
N SER A 265 22.04 -11.38 7.04
CA SER A 265 22.67 -10.72 8.19
C SER A 265 23.10 -11.72 9.26
N ALA A 266 22.22 -12.64 9.64
CA ALA A 266 22.54 -13.63 10.66
C ALA A 266 23.69 -14.58 10.25
N GLU A 267 23.71 -15.03 9.00
CA GLU A 267 24.79 -15.91 8.49
C GLU A 267 26.11 -15.14 8.40
N SER A 268 26.06 -13.88 7.95
CA SER A 268 27.25 -13.01 7.87
C SER A 268 27.82 -12.72 9.25
N GLU A 269 26.99 -12.39 10.23
CA GLU A 269 27.38 -12.17 11.62
C GLU A 269 28.02 -13.45 12.22
N ALA A 270 27.39 -14.61 12.03
CA ALA A 270 27.94 -15.88 12.53
C ALA A 270 29.31 -16.19 11.95
N THR A 271 29.51 -15.89 10.66
CA THR A 271 30.78 -16.10 9.95
C THR A 271 31.87 -15.14 10.46
N ILE A 272 31.51 -13.84 10.65
CA ILE A 272 32.41 -12.83 11.19
C ILE A 272 32.84 -13.19 12.62
N ASP A 273 31.87 -13.56 13.46
CA ASP A 273 32.11 -13.95 14.85
C ASP A 273 33.01 -15.20 14.96
N SER A 274 32.85 -16.13 14.02
CA SER A 274 33.73 -17.33 13.97
C SER A 274 35.17 -16.93 13.66
N LEU A 275 35.39 -16.05 12.69
CA LEU A 275 36.72 -15.53 12.38
C LEU A 275 37.29 -14.68 13.55
N ALA A 276 36.45 -13.88 14.21
CA ALA A 276 36.88 -13.07 15.36
C ALA A 276 37.28 -13.95 16.56
N ARG A 277 36.58 -15.08 16.79
CA ARG A 277 36.98 -16.05 17.83
C ARG A 277 38.33 -16.74 17.47
N GLN A 278 38.49 -17.11 16.22
CA GLN A 278 39.71 -17.70 15.74
C GLN A 278 40.89 -16.72 15.79
N THR A 279 40.68 -15.45 15.44
CA THR A 279 41.68 -14.38 15.57
C THR A 279 42.15 -14.20 17.01
N ARG A 280 41.25 -14.27 18.00
CA ARG A 280 41.60 -14.18 19.42
C ARG A 280 42.42 -15.40 19.87
N ARG A 281 42.13 -16.59 19.36
CA ARG A 281 42.91 -17.81 19.65
C ARG A 281 44.33 -17.66 19.12
N TRP A 282 44.51 -17.21 17.87
CA TRP A 282 45.83 -16.98 17.30
C TRP A 282 46.60 -15.87 18.04
N ALA A 283 45.91 -14.84 18.50
CA ALA A 283 46.56 -13.77 19.27
C ALA A 283 47.18 -14.27 20.61
N GLY A 284 46.54 -15.25 21.23
CA GLY A 284 47.00 -15.86 22.50
C GLY A 284 48.11 -16.94 22.34
N ASP A 285 48.40 -17.40 21.16
CA ASP A 285 49.38 -18.45 20.92
C ASP A 285 50.77 -17.86 20.61
N ALA A 286 51.65 -17.90 21.61
CA ALA A 286 53.03 -17.40 21.47
C ALA A 286 53.92 -18.29 20.61
N SER A 287 53.51 -19.49 20.31
CA SER A 287 54.27 -20.52 19.54
C SER A 287 53.80 -20.60 18.06
N LEU A 288 52.82 -19.81 17.65
CA LEU A 288 52.22 -19.89 16.33
C LEU A 288 53.22 -19.63 15.20
N THR A 289 53.53 -20.70 14.44
CA THR A 289 54.34 -20.60 13.24
C THR A 289 53.47 -20.31 12.00
N GLN A 290 54.11 -19.90 10.90
CA GLN A 290 53.41 -19.70 9.63
C GLN A 290 52.74 -20.98 9.13
N VAL A 291 53.42 -22.13 9.26
CA VAL A 291 52.91 -23.41 8.80
C VAL A 291 51.69 -23.85 9.61
N ASP A 292 51.75 -23.66 10.94
CA ASP A 292 50.60 -23.97 11.80
C ASP A 292 49.42 -23.07 11.51
N TRP A 293 49.65 -21.77 11.32
CA TRP A 293 48.63 -20.83 10.94
C TRP A 293 47.97 -21.16 9.59
N GLU A 294 48.79 -21.47 8.56
CA GLU A 294 48.28 -21.86 7.24
C GLU A 294 47.43 -23.15 7.31
N ASN A 295 47.84 -24.13 8.13
CA ASN A 295 47.06 -25.36 8.32
C ASN A 295 45.73 -25.09 9.02
N GLU A 296 45.71 -24.26 10.06
CA GLU A 296 44.47 -23.90 10.75
C GLU A 296 43.53 -23.07 9.87
N VAL A 297 44.05 -22.14 9.07
CA VAL A 297 43.29 -21.39 8.10
C VAL A 297 42.70 -22.32 7.03
N ALA A 298 43.48 -23.33 6.57
CA ALA A 298 42.95 -24.27 5.59
C ALA A 298 41.78 -25.08 6.14
N MET A 299 41.83 -25.53 7.42
CA MET A 299 40.71 -26.21 8.08
C MET A 299 39.52 -25.28 8.22
N PHE A 300 39.73 -24.02 8.68
CA PHE A 300 38.69 -23.06 8.84
C PHE A 300 37.97 -22.72 7.51
N LEU A 301 38.70 -22.59 6.41
CA LEU A 301 38.13 -22.36 5.08
C LEU A 301 37.34 -23.56 4.55
N GLY A 302 37.69 -24.77 5.00
CA GLY A 302 36.87 -25.96 4.72
C GLY A 302 35.49 -25.92 5.35
N ASP A 303 35.39 -25.38 6.57
CA ASP A 303 34.13 -25.22 7.29
C ASP A 303 33.30 -24.02 6.77
N PHE A 304 33.96 -23.02 6.22
CA PHE A 304 33.34 -21.76 5.74
C PHE A 304 33.69 -21.45 4.27
N PRO A 305 33.07 -22.13 3.30
CA PRO A 305 33.46 -22.05 1.87
C PRO A 305 33.17 -20.68 1.17
N GLY A 306 32.59 -19.71 1.87
CA GLY A 306 32.34 -18.38 1.36
C GLY A 306 33.57 -17.45 1.27
N TYR A 307 34.64 -17.82 1.96
CA TYR A 307 35.88 -17.03 1.94
C TYR A 307 36.65 -17.18 0.62
N ARG A 308 37.21 -16.09 0.15
CA ARG A 308 38.26 -16.07 -0.88
C ARG A 308 39.62 -16.38 -0.28
N SER A 309 39.97 -15.65 0.80
CA SER A 309 41.25 -15.82 1.51
C SER A 309 41.14 -15.28 2.94
N ILE A 310 42.02 -15.78 3.79
CA ILE A 310 42.33 -15.15 5.07
C ILE A 310 43.77 -14.68 5.01
N GLN A 311 44.02 -13.47 5.51
CA GLN A 311 45.32 -12.80 5.44
C GLN A 311 45.70 -12.26 6.83
N TRP A 312 46.96 -12.40 7.20
CA TRP A 312 47.58 -11.67 8.32
C TRP A 312 48.28 -10.42 7.77
N VAL A 313 47.84 -9.29 8.19
CA VAL A 313 48.37 -7.97 7.84
C VAL A 313 49.16 -7.42 9.02
N ASP A 314 50.40 -7.03 8.80
CA ASP A 314 51.31 -6.53 9.83
C ASP A 314 51.04 -5.07 10.25
N ALA A 315 51.91 -4.53 11.10
CA ALA A 315 51.80 -3.14 11.58
C ALA A 315 51.97 -2.10 10.47
N ASP A 316 52.73 -2.43 9.44
CA ASP A 316 52.96 -1.58 8.25
C ASP A 316 51.82 -1.67 7.23
N LEU A 317 50.75 -2.40 7.61
CA LEU A 317 49.56 -2.63 6.83
C LEU A 317 49.83 -3.35 5.50
N ARG A 318 50.83 -4.23 5.52
CA ARG A 318 51.14 -5.14 4.40
C ARG A 318 50.78 -6.55 4.76
N THR A 319 50.30 -7.32 3.75
CA THR A 319 50.05 -8.76 3.92
C THR A 319 51.35 -9.50 4.21
N ARG A 320 51.40 -10.15 5.36
CA ARG A 320 52.53 -10.99 5.80
C ARG A 320 52.33 -12.45 5.44
N TRP A 321 51.19 -13.02 5.83
CA TRP A 321 50.79 -14.37 5.51
C TRP A 321 49.40 -14.38 4.89
N PHE A 322 49.12 -15.31 3.99
CA PHE A 322 47.82 -15.48 3.39
C PHE A 322 47.59 -16.92 2.94
N TRP A 323 46.32 -17.33 2.95
CA TRP A 323 45.90 -18.63 2.50
C TRP A 323 44.46 -18.59 1.92
N PRO A 324 44.16 -19.36 0.86
CA PRO A 324 45.04 -20.18 0.04
C PRO A 324 45.97 -19.33 -0.85
N ARG A 325 47.10 -19.86 -1.22
CA ARG A 325 48.08 -19.15 -2.06
C ARG A 325 47.67 -19.15 -3.51
N VAL A 326 47.15 -20.30 -4.00
CA VAL A 326 46.70 -20.44 -5.40
C VAL A 326 45.43 -19.59 -5.63
N GLY A 327 45.48 -18.72 -6.64
CA GLY A 327 44.39 -17.81 -6.99
C GLY A 327 44.32 -16.53 -6.13
N ASN A 328 45.30 -16.31 -5.23
CA ASN A 328 45.44 -15.14 -4.39
C ASN A 328 46.86 -14.57 -4.42
N GLU A 329 47.59 -14.75 -5.52
CA GLU A 329 48.95 -14.28 -5.69
C GLU A 329 49.08 -12.78 -5.56
N ASP A 330 48.00 -12.04 -5.86
CA ASP A 330 47.87 -10.60 -5.69
C ASP A 330 47.87 -10.13 -4.22
N ALA A 331 47.65 -11.04 -3.27
CA ALA A 331 47.72 -10.76 -1.84
C ALA A 331 49.17 -10.70 -1.31
N ALA A 332 50.15 -11.21 -2.04
CA ALA A 332 51.55 -11.22 -1.63
C ALA A 332 52.08 -9.80 -1.40
N SER A 333 52.43 -9.44 -0.16
CA SER A 333 52.94 -8.10 0.21
C SER A 333 52.02 -6.94 -0.18
N PHE A 334 50.73 -7.20 -0.33
CA PHE A 334 49.73 -6.20 -0.69
C PHE A 334 49.68 -5.07 0.34
N ASP A 335 49.69 -3.83 -0.10
CA ASP A 335 49.56 -2.64 0.73
C ASP A 335 48.06 -2.28 0.86
N HIS A 336 47.48 -2.56 2.02
CA HIS A 336 46.07 -2.32 2.30
C HIS A 336 45.69 -0.83 2.36
N THR A 337 46.67 0.07 2.51
CA THR A 337 46.43 1.53 2.50
C THR A 337 46.27 2.11 1.09
N SER A 338 46.68 1.36 0.07
CA SER A 338 46.64 1.80 -1.34
C SER A 338 45.20 2.00 -1.85
N ARG A 339 44.20 1.41 -1.18
CA ARG A 339 42.77 1.48 -1.55
C ARG A 339 41.95 2.26 -0.52
N PRO A 340 41.18 3.29 -0.91
CA PRO A 340 40.45 4.16 0.01
C PRO A 340 39.49 3.42 0.94
N LEU A 341 38.71 2.46 0.41
CA LEU A 341 37.74 1.69 1.21
C LEU A 341 38.41 0.81 2.24
N ARG A 342 39.53 0.17 1.90
CA ARG A 342 40.31 -0.62 2.83
C ARG A 342 40.91 0.24 3.94
N ARG A 343 41.45 1.41 3.59
CA ARG A 343 41.98 2.38 4.55
C ARG A 343 40.91 2.82 5.54
N ALA A 344 39.72 3.20 5.04
CA ALA A 344 38.60 3.61 5.90
C ALA A 344 38.19 2.49 6.87
N ALA A 345 38.14 1.25 6.41
CA ALA A 345 37.82 0.10 7.25
C ALA A 345 38.89 -0.13 8.33
N ILE A 346 40.17 -0.05 8.00
CA ILE A 346 41.29 -0.14 8.96
C ILE A 346 41.17 0.94 10.05
N GLU A 347 40.93 2.21 9.65
CA GLU A 347 40.76 3.31 10.58
C GLU A 347 39.52 3.11 11.48
N ALA A 348 38.42 2.60 10.93
CA ALA A 348 37.24 2.28 11.70
C ALA A 348 37.52 1.15 12.71
N ALA A 349 38.12 0.05 12.29
CA ALA A 349 38.46 -1.09 13.15
C ALA A 349 39.44 -0.68 14.29
N ARG A 350 40.40 0.21 14.02
CA ARG A 350 41.30 0.77 15.04
C ARG A 350 40.57 1.61 16.07
N ARG A 351 39.56 2.39 15.64
CA ARG A 351 38.82 3.26 16.57
C ARG A 351 37.85 2.48 17.44
N THR A 352 37.21 1.48 16.90
CA THR A 352 36.17 0.71 17.60
C THR A 352 36.72 -0.48 18.38
N TYR A 353 37.96 -0.90 18.10
CA TYR A 353 38.53 -2.19 18.57
C TYR A 353 37.70 -3.40 18.23
N THR A 354 36.85 -3.29 17.20
CA THR A 354 36.01 -4.35 16.65
C THR A 354 36.31 -4.53 15.17
N PHE A 355 35.60 -5.42 14.50
CA PHE A 355 35.76 -5.57 13.07
C PHE A 355 35.19 -4.37 12.29
N ALA A 356 35.71 -4.15 11.09
CA ALA A 356 35.17 -3.22 10.14
C ALA A 356 35.16 -3.78 8.71
N LEU A 357 34.19 -3.35 7.91
CA LEU A 357 33.95 -3.84 6.54
C LEU A 357 34.50 -2.87 5.49
N ALA A 358 35.15 -3.43 4.48
CA ALA A 358 35.46 -2.75 3.22
C ALA A 358 34.66 -3.43 2.10
N ALA A 359 33.65 -2.73 1.57
CA ALA A 359 32.72 -3.28 0.59
C ALA A 359 32.16 -2.19 -0.35
N PRO A 360 31.94 -2.48 -1.63
CA PRO A 360 32.56 -3.56 -2.41
C PRO A 360 34.03 -3.28 -2.68
N LEU A 361 34.81 -4.31 -2.91
CA LEU A 361 36.23 -4.15 -3.24
C LEU A 361 36.40 -4.00 -4.76
N ASP A 362 37.21 -3.02 -5.16
CA ASP A 362 37.71 -2.88 -6.52
C ASP A 362 38.85 -3.91 -6.73
N THR A 363 38.50 -5.13 -7.01
CA THR A 363 39.44 -6.17 -7.40
C THR A 363 39.40 -6.37 -8.92
N PRO A 364 40.49 -6.70 -9.57
CA PRO A 364 40.49 -7.03 -11.01
C PRO A 364 39.77 -8.35 -11.33
N LEU A 365 39.17 -8.96 -10.36
CA LEU A 365 38.44 -10.23 -10.43
C LEU A 365 37.06 -10.02 -11.07
N GLN A 366 36.57 -11.05 -11.75
CA GLN A 366 35.25 -11.07 -12.38
C GLN A 366 34.09 -11.08 -11.39
N ALA A 367 34.33 -11.47 -10.12
CA ALA A 367 33.31 -11.55 -9.08
C ALA A 367 33.51 -10.46 -8.01
N PRO A 368 32.46 -9.77 -7.59
CA PRO A 368 32.53 -8.77 -6.52
C PRO A 368 32.87 -9.42 -5.19
N THR A 369 33.77 -8.77 -4.42
CA THR A 369 34.24 -9.23 -3.12
C THR A 369 34.10 -8.15 -2.06
N PHE A 370 34.16 -8.52 -0.80
CA PHE A 370 34.30 -7.61 0.34
C PHE A 370 35.34 -8.15 1.32
N ALA A 371 35.89 -7.28 2.17
CA ALA A 371 36.86 -7.67 3.19
C ALA A 371 36.42 -7.21 4.57
N ILE A 372 36.74 -8.04 5.58
CA ILE A 372 36.54 -7.74 6.98
C ILE A 372 37.91 -7.60 7.64
N TYR A 373 38.13 -6.51 8.34
CA TYR A 373 39.35 -6.22 9.08
C TYR A 373 39.10 -6.42 10.56
N ILE A 374 39.77 -7.38 11.20
CA ILE A 374 39.67 -7.67 12.63
C ILE A 374 41.01 -7.31 13.27
N PRO A 375 41.04 -6.42 14.29
CA PRO A 375 42.27 -6.08 14.99
C PRO A 375 42.94 -7.34 15.58
N PHE A 376 44.24 -7.47 15.36
CA PHE A 376 45.02 -8.59 15.77
C PHE A 376 46.27 -8.15 16.53
N ASN A 377 46.37 -8.54 17.82
CA ASN A 377 47.44 -8.18 18.71
C ASN A 377 48.10 -9.44 19.27
N PRO A 378 49.00 -10.09 18.52
CA PRO A 378 49.69 -11.30 18.99
C PRO A 378 50.68 -11.01 20.09
N VAL A 379 50.90 -11.99 20.99
CA VAL A 379 51.74 -11.82 22.17
C VAL A 379 53.20 -11.53 21.78
N ASN A 380 53.72 -12.13 20.73
CA ASN A 380 55.12 -12.06 20.32
C ASN A 380 55.37 -11.24 19.02
N SER A 381 54.44 -10.46 18.58
CA SER A 381 54.59 -9.71 17.31
C SER A 381 53.92 -8.35 17.41
N SER A 382 54.17 -7.49 16.43
CA SER A 382 53.54 -6.16 16.34
C SER A 382 52.03 -6.31 15.99
N ALA A 383 51.24 -5.40 16.56
CA ALA A 383 49.81 -5.30 16.27
C ALA A 383 49.52 -5.12 14.77
N GLY A 384 48.51 -5.79 14.31
CA GLY A 384 48.09 -5.76 12.91
C GLY A 384 46.60 -6.10 12.74
N PHE A 385 46.26 -6.82 11.66
CA PHE A 385 44.90 -7.24 11.37
C PHE A 385 44.87 -8.66 10.83
N ILE A 386 43.81 -9.42 11.18
CA ILE A 386 43.38 -10.56 10.37
C ILE A 386 42.31 -10.02 9.41
N VAL A 387 42.50 -10.33 8.14
CA VAL A 387 41.60 -9.91 7.06
C VAL A 387 40.97 -11.12 6.40
N GLY A 388 39.64 -11.21 6.45
CA GLY A 388 38.87 -12.19 5.70
C GLY A 388 38.32 -11.55 4.43
N GLU A 389 38.65 -12.08 3.27
CA GLU A 389 38.02 -11.70 2.00
C GLU A 389 36.97 -12.71 1.58
N PHE A 390 35.83 -12.23 1.08
CA PHE A 390 34.67 -13.04 0.75
C PHE A 390 34.19 -12.78 -0.67
N TYR A 391 33.64 -13.81 -1.30
CA TYR A 391 32.87 -13.69 -2.52
C TYR A 391 31.37 -13.52 -2.19
N TYR A 392 30.76 -12.48 -2.70
CA TYR A 392 29.31 -12.28 -2.52
C TYR A 392 28.48 -13.40 -3.13
N ASP A 393 28.81 -13.84 -4.35
CA ASP A 393 28.11 -14.92 -5.04
C ASP A 393 28.12 -16.24 -4.26
N LYS A 394 29.22 -16.56 -3.56
CA LYS A 394 29.33 -17.76 -2.75
C LYS A 394 28.39 -17.72 -1.54
N ILE A 395 28.35 -16.59 -0.84
CA ILE A 395 27.51 -16.45 0.37
C ILE A 395 26.01 -16.43 -0.01
N PHE A 396 25.63 -15.66 -1.02
CA PHE A 396 24.24 -15.62 -1.49
C PHE A 396 23.81 -16.96 -2.08
N GLY A 397 24.71 -17.64 -2.85
CA GLY A 397 24.43 -18.97 -3.39
C GLY A 397 24.20 -20.03 -2.31
N GLN A 398 24.91 -19.97 -1.17
CA GLN A 398 24.67 -20.88 -0.04
C GLN A 398 23.28 -20.65 0.59
N ILE A 399 22.87 -19.40 0.77
CA ILE A 399 21.55 -19.08 1.31
C ILE A 399 20.46 -19.52 0.33
N ASP A 400 20.63 -19.24 -0.97
CA ASP A 400 19.70 -19.67 -2.00
C ASP A 400 19.53 -21.20 -2.01
N ASN A 401 20.63 -21.94 -2.00
CA ASN A 401 20.61 -23.41 -1.96
C ASN A 401 19.96 -23.96 -0.68
N ARG A 402 20.23 -23.36 0.49
CA ARG A 402 19.66 -23.78 1.78
C ARG A 402 18.15 -23.60 1.81
N LEU A 403 17.64 -22.51 1.24
CA LEU A 403 16.24 -22.13 1.30
C LEU A 403 15.45 -22.53 0.05
N ASN A 404 16.10 -23.02 -0.99
CA ASN A 404 15.51 -23.29 -2.33
C ASN A 404 14.76 -22.09 -2.89
N LEU A 405 15.30 -20.87 -2.74
CA LEU A 405 14.64 -19.65 -3.13
C LEU A 405 14.50 -19.52 -4.63
N SER A 406 15.54 -19.88 -5.39
CA SER A 406 15.58 -19.85 -6.86
C SER A 406 14.51 -20.71 -7.53
N ARG A 407 13.95 -21.71 -6.84
CA ARG A 407 12.82 -22.49 -7.33
C ARG A 407 11.49 -21.74 -7.31
N ARG A 408 11.38 -20.69 -6.50
CA ARG A 408 10.13 -19.94 -6.29
C ARG A 408 10.21 -18.50 -6.73
N TYR A 409 11.42 -17.93 -6.69
CA TYR A 409 11.63 -16.50 -6.92
C TYR A 409 12.86 -16.30 -7.79
N GLN A 410 12.78 -15.39 -8.73
CA GLN A 410 13.94 -14.83 -9.36
C GLN A 410 14.31 -13.55 -8.60
N PHE A 411 15.55 -13.44 -8.13
CA PHE A 411 16.01 -12.27 -7.41
C PHE A 411 17.43 -11.90 -7.79
N THR A 412 17.71 -10.61 -7.73
CA THR A 412 19.04 -10.04 -7.97
C THR A 412 19.43 -9.24 -6.74
N VAL A 413 20.60 -9.51 -6.20
CA VAL A 413 21.16 -8.72 -5.11
C VAL A 413 22.12 -7.71 -5.68
N THR A 414 21.86 -6.43 -5.40
CA THR A 414 22.71 -5.31 -5.82
C THR A 414 23.19 -4.59 -4.57
N ILE A 415 24.51 -4.37 -4.49
CA ILE A 415 25.12 -3.67 -3.36
C ILE A 415 25.49 -2.26 -3.80
N THR A 416 25.10 -1.29 -2.99
CA THR A 416 25.48 0.12 -3.16
C THR A 416 26.27 0.56 -1.93
N ASN A 417 27.40 1.27 -2.17
CA ASN A 417 28.15 1.87 -1.08
C ASN A 417 28.15 3.39 -1.24
N PRO A 418 27.53 4.14 -0.31
CA PRO A 418 27.54 5.60 -0.33
C PRO A 418 28.95 6.20 -0.33
N ALA A 419 29.90 5.58 0.38
CA ALA A 419 31.30 6.00 0.45
C ALA A 419 32.05 5.78 -0.87
N ALA A 420 31.54 4.93 -1.77
CA ALA A 420 32.09 4.66 -3.11
C ALA A 420 31.31 5.39 -4.22
N GLY A 421 30.60 6.47 -3.92
CA GLY A 421 29.85 7.27 -4.89
C GLY A 421 28.56 6.62 -5.39
N ASN A 422 27.89 5.81 -4.59
CA ASN A 422 26.62 5.10 -4.90
C ASN A 422 26.69 4.20 -6.15
N ARG A 423 27.87 3.75 -6.53
CA ARG A 423 27.99 2.80 -7.63
C ARG A 423 27.33 1.47 -7.23
N ALA A 424 26.32 1.07 -7.98
CA ALA A 424 25.65 -0.21 -7.80
C ALA A 424 26.49 -1.35 -8.40
N VAL A 425 26.74 -2.39 -7.62
CA VAL A 425 27.45 -3.59 -8.06
C VAL A 425 26.51 -4.78 -7.90
N LYS A 426 26.30 -5.53 -8.99
CA LYS A 426 25.53 -6.77 -8.97
C LYS A 426 26.34 -7.82 -8.20
N ALA A 427 25.83 -8.24 -7.04
CA ALA A 427 26.49 -9.15 -6.15
C ALA A 427 26.10 -10.62 -6.39
N TYR A 428 24.83 -10.85 -6.73
CA TYR A 428 24.27 -12.17 -6.97
C TYR A 428 23.05 -12.10 -7.87
N GLU A 429 22.83 -13.14 -8.66
CA GLU A 429 21.61 -13.36 -9.43
C GLU A 429 21.22 -14.82 -9.33
N SER A 430 19.99 -15.07 -8.91
CA SER A 430 19.45 -16.43 -8.91
C SER A 430 19.20 -16.89 -10.34
N ILE A 431 19.66 -18.08 -10.67
CA ILE A 431 19.42 -18.69 -11.98
C ILE A 431 18.08 -19.44 -11.86
N SER A 432 17.02 -18.87 -12.47
CA SER A 432 15.76 -19.60 -12.60
C SER A 432 15.80 -20.47 -13.85
N PRO A 433 15.43 -21.75 -13.77
CA PRO A 433 15.23 -22.53 -14.97
C PRO A 433 13.93 -22.10 -15.67
N ASP A 434 14.04 -21.52 -16.86
CA ASP A 434 13.04 -21.43 -17.93
C ASP A 434 11.67 -20.75 -17.69
N GLU A 435 11.45 -19.97 -16.69
CA GLU A 435 10.16 -19.28 -16.51
C GLU A 435 10.24 -17.79 -16.84
N VAL A 436 9.36 -17.33 -17.76
CA VAL A 436 9.24 -15.93 -18.16
C VAL A 436 8.78 -15.11 -16.94
N VAL A 437 9.66 -14.26 -16.44
CA VAL A 437 9.35 -13.39 -15.30
C VAL A 437 8.37 -12.32 -15.74
N ASP A 438 7.19 -12.29 -15.11
CA ASP A 438 6.25 -11.17 -15.26
C ASP A 438 6.85 -9.92 -14.60
N GLU A 439 7.28 -8.96 -15.42
CA GLU A 439 7.88 -7.69 -14.95
C GLU A 439 6.97 -6.88 -14.01
N ARG A 440 5.67 -7.17 -13.98
CA ARG A 440 4.70 -6.51 -13.09
C ARG A 440 4.92 -6.80 -11.62
N HIS A 441 5.67 -7.86 -11.29
CA HIS A 441 5.97 -8.28 -9.91
C HIS A 441 7.39 -7.92 -9.47
N ARG A 442 8.06 -7.04 -10.22
CA ARG A 442 9.42 -6.59 -9.87
C ARG A 442 9.38 -5.58 -8.73
N GLN A 443 9.92 -5.94 -7.59
CA GLN A 443 10.13 -5.01 -6.47
C GLN A 443 11.61 -4.80 -6.21
N ALA A 444 12.01 -3.53 -6.07
CA ALA A 444 13.33 -3.16 -5.60
C ALA A 444 13.24 -2.72 -4.13
N LEU A 445 14.00 -3.37 -3.27
CA LEU A 445 14.08 -3.04 -1.85
C LEU A 445 15.50 -2.64 -1.51
N THR A 446 15.63 -1.52 -0.80
CA THR A 446 16.90 -1.06 -0.26
C THR A 446 16.96 -1.44 1.22
N TYR A 447 17.95 -2.25 1.59
CA TYR A 447 18.25 -2.59 2.97
C TYR A 447 19.44 -1.73 3.42
N HIS A 448 19.28 -1.02 4.55
CA HIS A 448 20.31 -0.15 5.14
C HIS A 448 21.04 -0.83 6.28
#